data_925ee32796674818f417c74d00a6650f
#
_entry.id   925ee32796674818f417c74d00a6650f
#
_cell.length_a   1.000
_cell.length_b   1.000
_cell.length_c   1.000
_cell.angle_alpha   90.00
_cell.angle_beta   90.00
_cell.angle_gamma   90.00
#
_symmetry.space_group_name_H-M   'P 1'
#
loop_
_entity.id
_entity.type
_entity.pdbx_description
1 polymer ?
#
loop_
_entity_poly.entity_id
_entity_poly.type
_entity_poly.pdbx_seq_one_letter_code
_entity_poly.pdbx_strand_id
1 'polypeptide(L)'
;MLSAERGAAVNTLESYRRDLEDFAEFAGANGTTLLGANTETITAYLGDLTARGFAASSQARRLSALRQFYKHLYADGLRGDDPTRAVLAPKKRATLPKVLSVEDVDLLLKTAEAEAQTGGETPAAALRTRRLHTLLEVLYATGLRVSELVSLPLSAALRDERLITVSGKGGKERAVPLSPAARTAMRAYVAERQALEGAKSKGQMGSRWLFPSHGESGHFTRQAFARDLKALAARAGLDPSLLSPHVLRHAFASHLLQNGADLRVVQQLLGHADISTTQIYTHVLDERLRALVEAHHPLAGGT
;
A
#
# COMPACT_ATOMS: atom_id res chain seq x y z
N MET A 1 25.26 4.68 -6.40
CA MET A 1 24.62 6.00 -6.50
C MET A 1 23.25 6.06 -5.84
N LEU A 2 22.12 5.61 -6.43
CA LEU A 2 20.77 5.70 -5.81
C LEU A 2 20.67 5.01 -4.43
N SER A 3 21.41 3.94 -4.21
CA SER A 3 21.49 3.24 -2.93
C SER A 3 22.36 3.98 -1.92
N ALA A 4 23.51 4.50 -2.32
CA ALA A 4 24.49 5.10 -1.42
C ALA A 4 24.19 6.59 -1.09
N GLU A 5 23.73 7.37 -2.07
CA GLU A 5 23.60 8.82 -1.91
C GLU A 5 22.17 9.28 -1.53
N ARG A 6 21.14 8.49 -1.85
CA ARG A 6 19.73 8.88 -1.65
C ARG A 6 18.92 7.92 -0.79
N GLY A 7 19.52 6.85 -0.25
CA GLY A 7 18.80 5.89 0.57
C GLY A 7 17.55 5.33 -0.12
N ALA A 8 17.60 5.11 -1.44
CA ALA A 8 16.45 4.63 -2.20
C ALA A 8 16.05 3.24 -1.70
N ALA A 9 14.74 3.04 -1.50
CA ALA A 9 14.22 1.74 -1.07
C ALA A 9 14.54 0.64 -2.09
N VAL A 10 14.85 -0.57 -1.63
CA VAL A 10 15.19 -1.74 -2.46
C VAL A 10 14.22 -1.92 -3.64
N ASN A 11 12.93 -1.82 -3.40
CA ASN A 11 11.90 -1.91 -4.44
C ASN A 11 12.01 -0.82 -5.52
N THR A 12 12.51 0.37 -5.18
CA THR A 12 12.75 1.46 -6.15
C THR A 12 13.94 1.12 -7.02
N LEU A 13 15.01 0.59 -6.42
CA LEU A 13 16.21 0.16 -7.16
C LEU A 13 15.89 -0.97 -8.14
N GLU A 14 15.16 -1.99 -7.69
CA GLU A 14 14.73 -3.10 -8.55
C GLU A 14 13.78 -2.66 -9.66
N SER A 15 12.90 -1.69 -9.40
CA SER A 15 12.02 -1.13 -10.43
C SER A 15 12.82 -0.38 -11.47
N TYR A 16 13.76 0.46 -11.04
CA TYR A 16 14.62 1.22 -11.96
C TYR A 16 15.56 0.30 -12.75
N ARG A 17 16.09 -0.76 -12.12
CA ARG A 17 16.90 -1.76 -12.84
C ARG A 17 16.12 -2.38 -13.99
N ARG A 18 14.91 -2.88 -13.73
CA ARG A 18 14.03 -3.46 -14.77
C ARG A 18 13.68 -2.46 -15.87
N ASP A 19 13.47 -1.19 -15.51
CA ASP A 19 13.17 -0.14 -16.49
C ASP A 19 14.36 0.16 -17.39
N LEU A 20 15.59 0.14 -16.84
CA LEU A 20 16.82 0.33 -17.60
C LEU A 20 17.17 -0.89 -18.46
N GLU A 21 16.92 -2.11 -17.97
CA GLU A 21 17.07 -3.35 -18.73
C GLU A 21 16.14 -3.37 -19.95
N ASP A 22 14.85 -3.06 -19.79
CA ASP A 22 13.89 -2.98 -20.91
C ASP A 22 14.28 -1.90 -21.94
N PHE A 23 14.82 -0.77 -21.49
CA PHE A 23 15.35 0.25 -22.40
C PHE A 23 16.64 -0.19 -23.10
N ALA A 24 17.54 -0.89 -22.41
CA ALA A 24 18.78 -1.40 -23.00
C ALA A 24 18.50 -2.42 -24.12
N GLU A 25 17.51 -3.31 -23.91
CA GLU A 25 17.02 -4.25 -24.93
C GLU A 25 16.47 -3.51 -26.16
N PHE A 26 15.63 -2.50 -25.93
CA PHE A 26 15.09 -1.66 -27.02
C PHE A 26 16.21 -0.94 -27.78
N ALA A 27 17.16 -0.32 -27.08
CA ALA A 27 18.29 0.38 -27.70
C ALA A 27 19.15 -0.57 -28.54
N GLY A 28 19.46 -1.77 -28.02
CA GLY A 28 20.19 -2.81 -28.72
C GLY A 28 19.49 -3.25 -30.00
N ALA A 29 18.19 -3.46 -29.98
CA ALA A 29 17.37 -3.79 -31.14
C ALA A 29 17.37 -2.68 -32.22
N ASN A 30 17.61 -1.44 -31.81
CA ASN A 30 17.68 -0.26 -32.69
C ASN A 30 19.14 0.17 -33.01
N GLY A 31 20.11 -0.74 -32.87
CA GLY A 31 21.49 -0.53 -33.30
C GLY A 31 22.32 0.43 -32.45
N THR A 32 21.89 0.67 -31.19
CA THR A 32 22.64 1.51 -30.24
C THR A 32 22.75 0.84 -28.87
N THR A 33 23.45 1.47 -27.95
CA THR A 33 23.59 0.97 -26.57
C THR A 33 22.90 1.89 -25.57
N LEU A 34 22.72 1.42 -24.35
CA LEU A 34 22.23 2.25 -23.26
C LEU A 34 23.04 3.54 -23.06
N LEU A 35 24.39 3.46 -23.24
CA LEU A 35 25.29 4.61 -23.14
C LEU A 35 25.31 5.48 -24.40
N GLY A 36 25.05 4.91 -25.58
CA GLY A 36 25.05 5.61 -26.86
C GLY A 36 23.72 6.23 -27.27
N ALA A 37 22.67 5.92 -26.59
CA ALA A 37 21.30 6.41 -26.92
C ALA A 37 21.21 7.94 -26.86
N ASN A 38 20.56 8.52 -27.87
CA ASN A 38 20.28 9.96 -27.98
C ASN A 38 18.79 10.28 -27.68
N THR A 39 18.41 11.55 -27.84
CA THR A 39 17.04 12.03 -27.59
C THR A 39 16.01 11.32 -28.48
N GLU A 40 16.37 11.05 -29.73
CA GLU A 40 15.54 10.37 -30.73
C GLU A 40 15.27 8.91 -30.29
N THR A 41 16.28 8.20 -29.83
CA THR A 41 16.17 6.83 -29.30
C THR A 41 15.22 6.77 -28.12
N ILE A 42 15.32 7.72 -27.18
CA ILE A 42 14.46 7.76 -25.99
C ILE A 42 13.02 8.10 -26.39
N THR A 43 12.85 9.00 -27.34
CA THR A 43 11.50 9.37 -27.86
C THR A 43 10.86 8.18 -28.58
N ALA A 44 11.64 7.46 -29.40
CA ALA A 44 11.18 6.23 -30.06
C ALA A 44 10.78 5.15 -29.06
N TYR A 45 11.56 4.98 -27.95
CA TYR A 45 11.20 4.06 -26.87
C TYR A 45 9.86 4.41 -26.20
N LEU A 46 9.57 5.69 -25.97
CA LEU A 46 8.27 6.09 -25.41
C LEU A 46 7.13 5.80 -26.41
N GLY A 47 7.39 5.92 -27.71
CA GLY A 47 6.48 5.49 -28.77
C GLY A 47 6.23 3.98 -28.75
N ASP A 48 7.28 3.17 -28.62
CA ASP A 48 7.21 1.72 -28.47
C ASP A 48 6.39 1.30 -27.23
N LEU A 49 6.66 1.93 -26.09
CA LEU A 49 5.84 1.69 -24.89
C LEU A 49 4.36 1.98 -25.10
N THR A 50 4.03 3.00 -25.89
CA THR A 50 2.65 3.30 -26.25
C THR A 50 2.07 2.20 -27.15
N ALA A 51 2.81 1.75 -28.16
CA ALA A 51 2.40 0.66 -29.04
C ALA A 51 2.22 -0.67 -28.28
N ARG A 52 3.07 -0.93 -27.27
CA ARG A 52 2.96 -2.08 -26.36
C ARG A 52 1.81 -1.92 -25.32
N GLY A 53 1.04 -0.82 -25.35
CA GLY A 53 -0.13 -0.61 -24.48
C GLY A 53 0.19 -0.16 -23.04
N PHE A 54 1.41 0.33 -22.77
CA PHE A 54 1.73 0.84 -21.44
C PHE A 54 1.00 2.13 -21.11
N ALA A 55 0.40 2.19 -19.92
CA ALA A 55 -0.26 3.39 -19.42
C ALA A 55 0.71 4.58 -19.30
N ALA A 56 0.22 5.81 -19.52
CA ALA A 56 1.03 7.04 -19.43
C ALA A 56 1.78 7.19 -18.09
N SER A 57 1.20 6.69 -16.99
CA SER A 57 1.87 6.66 -15.68
C SER A 57 3.09 5.73 -15.63
N SER A 58 3.00 4.58 -16.30
CA SER A 58 4.12 3.63 -16.42
C SER A 58 5.22 4.17 -17.30
N GLN A 59 4.86 4.81 -18.42
CA GLN A 59 5.81 5.49 -19.31
C GLN A 59 6.53 6.64 -18.58
N ALA A 60 5.80 7.47 -17.83
CA ALA A 60 6.38 8.57 -17.04
C ALA A 60 7.35 8.06 -15.97
N ARG A 61 7.06 6.91 -15.32
CA ARG A 61 7.97 6.27 -14.35
C ARG A 61 9.26 5.79 -15.03
N ARG A 62 9.15 5.11 -16.20
CA ARG A 62 10.29 4.64 -16.99
C ARG A 62 11.18 5.81 -17.46
N LEU A 63 10.56 6.88 -17.95
CA LEU A 63 11.27 8.10 -18.29
C LEU A 63 11.99 8.72 -17.07
N SER A 64 11.36 8.64 -15.87
CA SER A 64 12.02 9.09 -14.64
C SER A 64 13.25 8.26 -14.28
N ALA A 65 13.22 6.94 -14.50
CA ALA A 65 14.39 6.07 -14.33
C ALA A 65 15.52 6.45 -15.29
N LEU A 66 15.22 6.67 -16.59
CA LEU A 66 16.17 7.12 -17.58
C LEU A 66 16.77 8.50 -17.21
N ARG A 67 15.92 9.44 -16.78
CA ARG A 67 16.39 10.77 -16.34
C ARG A 67 17.39 10.69 -15.19
N GLN A 68 17.11 9.86 -14.17
CA GLN A 68 18.03 9.67 -13.05
C GLN A 68 19.36 9.04 -13.54
N PHE A 69 19.29 8.08 -14.44
CA PHE A 69 20.47 7.42 -15.01
C PHE A 69 21.34 8.39 -15.82
N TYR A 70 20.79 9.07 -16.81
CA TYR A 70 21.57 9.98 -17.68
C TYR A 70 22.04 11.23 -16.94
N LYS A 71 21.24 11.76 -16.01
CA LYS A 71 21.68 12.84 -15.14
C LYS A 71 22.92 12.47 -14.31
N HIS A 72 22.99 11.22 -13.86
CA HIS A 72 24.16 10.73 -13.15
C HIS A 72 25.37 10.62 -14.06
N LEU A 73 25.22 9.99 -15.23
CA LEU A 73 26.30 9.88 -16.20
C LEU A 73 26.89 11.25 -16.60
N TYR A 74 26.02 12.24 -16.77
CA TYR A 74 26.41 13.61 -17.05
C TYR A 74 27.15 14.25 -15.87
N ALA A 75 26.62 14.10 -14.65
CA ALA A 75 27.23 14.68 -13.45
C ALA A 75 28.62 14.09 -13.13
N ASP A 76 28.82 12.80 -13.40
CA ASP A 76 30.08 12.09 -13.17
C ASP A 76 31.07 12.23 -14.33
N GLY A 77 30.73 13.02 -15.37
CA GLY A 77 31.58 13.21 -16.56
C GLY A 77 31.73 11.98 -17.45
N LEU A 78 30.91 10.93 -17.23
CA LEU A 78 30.91 9.71 -18.05
C LEU A 78 30.23 9.92 -19.41
N ARG A 79 29.46 11.03 -19.54
CA ARG A 79 28.82 11.46 -20.78
C ARG A 79 28.78 12.99 -20.85
N GLY A 80 28.98 13.55 -22.09
CA GLY A 80 29.01 15.00 -22.31
C GLY A 80 27.65 15.69 -22.39
N ASP A 81 26.56 14.91 -22.43
CA ASP A 81 25.17 15.41 -22.55
C ASP A 81 24.18 14.59 -21.71
N ASP A 82 22.98 15.14 -21.55
CA ASP A 82 21.81 14.42 -20.99
C ASP A 82 20.71 14.35 -22.05
N PRO A 83 20.57 13.20 -22.75
CA PRO A 83 19.60 13.04 -23.84
C PRO A 83 18.14 13.06 -23.38
N THR A 84 17.87 12.99 -22.07
CA THR A 84 16.50 13.05 -21.53
C THR A 84 15.98 14.46 -21.32
N ARG A 85 16.86 15.48 -21.40
CA ARG A 85 16.54 16.86 -21.03
C ARG A 85 15.43 17.46 -21.89
N ALA A 86 15.43 17.17 -23.19
CA ALA A 86 14.44 17.66 -24.14
C ALA A 86 13.20 16.75 -24.27
N VAL A 87 13.21 15.55 -23.68
CA VAL A 87 12.10 14.59 -23.80
C VAL A 87 10.95 15.02 -22.94
N LEU A 88 9.77 15.20 -23.57
CA LEU A 88 8.53 15.54 -22.86
C LEU A 88 7.96 14.31 -22.16
N ALA A 89 7.53 14.49 -20.91
CA ALA A 89 6.83 13.44 -20.20
C ALA A 89 5.44 13.20 -20.82
N PRO A 90 4.97 11.94 -20.92
CA PRO A 90 3.63 11.63 -21.38
C PRO A 90 2.59 12.38 -20.52
N LYS A 91 1.64 13.04 -21.16
CA LYS A 91 0.57 13.75 -20.47
C LYS A 91 -0.34 12.74 -19.78
N LYS A 92 -0.40 12.80 -18.44
CA LYS A 92 -1.42 12.07 -17.68
C LYS A 92 -2.78 12.71 -18.00
N ARG A 93 -3.71 11.93 -18.50
CA ARG A 93 -5.12 12.36 -18.45
C ARG A 93 -5.49 12.43 -16.98
N ALA A 94 -5.86 13.61 -16.50
CA ALA A 94 -6.41 13.78 -15.18
C ALA A 94 -7.78 13.07 -15.15
N THR A 95 -7.78 11.81 -14.73
CA THR A 95 -9.03 11.16 -14.31
C THR A 95 -9.31 11.64 -12.91
N LEU A 96 -10.49 12.21 -12.68
CA LEU A 96 -10.96 12.50 -11.34
C LEU A 96 -10.83 11.23 -10.50
N PRO A 97 -10.18 11.28 -9.32
CA PRO A 97 -10.07 10.12 -8.45
C PRO A 97 -11.49 9.64 -8.14
N LYS A 98 -11.84 8.43 -8.55
CA LYS A 98 -13.08 7.80 -8.10
C LYS A 98 -12.85 7.43 -6.64
N VAL A 99 -13.44 8.18 -5.74
CA VAL A 99 -13.45 7.91 -4.31
C VAL A 99 -14.64 7.00 -4.05
N LEU A 100 -14.42 5.90 -3.34
CA LEU A 100 -15.53 5.09 -2.83
C LEU A 100 -16.36 5.93 -1.87
N SER A 101 -17.66 5.82 -1.96
CA SER A 101 -18.56 6.45 -0.98
C SER A 101 -18.48 5.74 0.38
N VAL A 102 -19.02 6.38 1.41
CA VAL A 102 -19.13 5.76 2.75
C VAL A 102 -20.00 4.51 2.66
N GLU A 103 -21.08 4.59 1.88
CA GLU A 103 -22.03 3.50 1.67
C GLU A 103 -21.38 2.30 0.97
N ASP A 104 -20.50 2.54 -0.04
CA ASP A 104 -19.75 1.48 -0.72
C ASP A 104 -18.79 0.75 0.25
N VAL A 105 -18.12 1.53 1.11
CA VAL A 105 -17.21 0.95 2.12
C VAL A 105 -17.98 0.19 3.19
N ASP A 106 -19.10 0.72 3.67
CA ASP A 106 -19.99 0.06 4.62
C ASP A 106 -20.53 -1.27 4.06
N LEU A 107 -20.96 -1.26 2.80
CA LEU A 107 -21.38 -2.47 2.09
C LEU A 107 -20.29 -3.52 2.01
N LEU A 108 -19.04 -3.12 1.70
CA LEU A 108 -17.90 -4.03 1.69
C LEU A 108 -17.62 -4.64 3.06
N LEU A 109 -17.63 -3.83 4.11
CA LEU A 109 -17.38 -4.27 5.48
C LEU A 109 -18.48 -5.23 5.95
N LYS A 110 -19.76 -4.89 5.74
CA LYS A 110 -20.90 -5.75 6.08
C LYS A 110 -20.89 -7.09 5.32
N THR A 111 -20.54 -7.06 4.03
CA THR A 111 -20.41 -8.29 3.23
C THR A 111 -19.28 -9.17 3.77
N ALA A 112 -18.11 -8.57 4.06
CA ALA A 112 -16.98 -9.32 4.63
C ALA A 112 -17.29 -9.88 6.03
N GLU A 113 -18.01 -9.12 6.86
CA GLU A 113 -18.45 -9.55 8.18
C GLU A 113 -19.43 -10.72 8.09
N ALA A 114 -20.45 -10.62 7.25
CA ALA A 114 -21.43 -11.71 7.04
C ALA A 114 -20.73 -13.00 6.55
N GLU A 115 -19.80 -12.89 5.59
CA GLU A 115 -19.01 -14.04 5.14
C GLU A 115 -18.13 -14.63 6.26
N ALA A 116 -17.57 -13.79 7.12
CA ALA A 116 -16.77 -14.23 8.27
C ALA A 116 -17.61 -14.90 9.35
N GLN A 117 -18.87 -14.47 9.55
CA GLN A 117 -19.82 -15.07 10.50
C GLN A 117 -20.38 -16.40 9.99
N THR A 118 -20.73 -16.45 8.71
CA THR A 118 -21.22 -17.69 8.08
C THR A 118 -20.13 -18.76 8.05
N GLY A 119 -18.85 -18.34 8.02
CA GLY A 119 -17.71 -19.23 7.89
C GLY A 119 -17.57 -19.76 6.46
N GLY A 120 -16.90 -20.88 6.31
CA GLY A 120 -16.71 -21.58 5.05
C GLY A 120 -16.90 -23.08 5.25
N GLU A 121 -17.02 -23.83 4.15
CA GLU A 121 -17.18 -25.28 4.16
C GLU A 121 -16.05 -26.01 4.91
N THR A 122 -14.91 -25.38 5.09
CA THR A 122 -13.76 -25.90 5.83
C THR A 122 -13.21 -24.87 6.82
N PRO A 123 -12.55 -25.32 7.92
CA PRO A 123 -11.92 -24.39 8.86
C PRO A 123 -10.90 -23.44 8.20
N ALA A 124 -10.21 -23.91 7.15
CA ALA A 124 -9.30 -23.06 6.39
C ALA A 124 -10.02 -22.02 5.52
N ALA A 125 -11.24 -22.31 5.04
CA ALA A 125 -12.07 -21.35 4.31
C ALA A 125 -12.63 -20.30 5.29
N ALA A 126 -13.14 -20.72 6.44
CA ALA A 126 -13.61 -19.82 7.50
C ALA A 126 -12.50 -18.85 7.95
N LEU A 127 -11.29 -19.36 8.20
CA LEU A 127 -10.16 -18.50 8.56
C LEU A 127 -9.80 -17.50 7.43
N ARG A 128 -10.00 -17.83 6.15
CA ARG A 128 -9.76 -16.91 5.02
C ARG A 128 -10.77 -15.78 4.99
N THR A 129 -12.07 -16.05 5.18
CA THR A 129 -13.11 -15.02 5.23
C THR A 129 -12.90 -14.10 6.43
N ARG A 130 -12.60 -14.66 7.59
CA ARG A 130 -12.28 -13.87 8.79
C ARG A 130 -11.04 -13.02 8.63
N ARG A 131 -9.98 -13.54 7.99
CA ARG A 131 -8.78 -12.76 7.64
C ARG A 131 -9.13 -11.58 6.76
N LEU A 132 -9.95 -11.77 5.73
CA LEU A 132 -10.34 -10.70 4.81
C LEU A 132 -11.12 -9.61 5.53
N HIS A 133 -12.11 -9.97 6.33
CA HIS A 133 -12.84 -9.03 7.17
C HIS A 133 -11.90 -8.24 8.09
N THR A 134 -10.98 -8.92 8.80
CA THR A 134 -10.01 -8.25 9.68
C THR A 134 -9.09 -7.29 8.92
N LEU A 135 -8.59 -7.69 7.74
CA LEU A 135 -7.77 -6.81 6.91
C LEU A 135 -8.51 -5.54 6.49
N LEU A 136 -9.80 -5.66 6.15
CA LEU A 136 -10.64 -4.52 5.77
C LEU A 136 -10.91 -3.59 6.94
N GLU A 137 -11.32 -4.14 8.09
CA GLU A 137 -11.57 -3.39 9.31
C GLU A 137 -10.34 -2.60 9.74
N VAL A 138 -9.17 -3.25 9.80
CA VAL A 138 -7.93 -2.58 10.19
C VAL A 138 -7.53 -1.53 9.16
N LEU A 139 -7.63 -1.83 7.84
CA LEU A 139 -7.28 -0.88 6.80
C LEU A 139 -8.13 0.39 6.87
N TYR A 140 -9.45 0.24 6.99
CA TYR A 140 -10.37 1.36 7.01
C TYR A 140 -10.40 2.11 8.35
N ALA A 141 -10.08 1.45 9.45
CA ALA A 141 -9.93 2.13 10.75
C ALA A 141 -8.63 2.96 10.85
N THR A 142 -7.56 2.57 10.14
CA THR A 142 -6.21 3.11 10.38
C THR A 142 -5.62 3.83 9.18
N GLY A 143 -6.13 3.57 7.98
CA GLY A 143 -5.54 4.06 6.74
C GLY A 143 -4.10 3.59 6.49
N LEU A 144 -3.68 2.44 7.01
CA LEU A 144 -2.32 1.90 6.82
C LEU A 144 -1.97 1.72 5.33
N ARG A 145 -0.68 1.81 5.00
CA ARG A 145 -0.22 1.31 3.69
C ARG A 145 -0.42 -0.19 3.64
N VAL A 146 -0.76 -0.73 2.47
CA VAL A 146 -0.98 -2.18 2.33
C VAL A 146 0.22 -3.01 2.79
N SER A 147 1.45 -2.53 2.60
CA SER A 147 2.65 -3.19 3.08
C SER A 147 2.75 -3.21 4.61
N GLU A 148 2.37 -2.12 5.27
CA GLU A 148 2.32 -2.03 6.74
C GLU A 148 1.24 -2.97 7.30
N LEU A 149 0.06 -2.96 6.69
CA LEU A 149 -1.08 -3.80 7.10
C LEU A 149 -0.74 -5.30 7.05
N VAL A 150 -0.25 -5.79 5.90
CA VAL A 150 0.00 -7.24 5.74
C VAL A 150 1.19 -7.74 6.54
N SER A 151 2.11 -6.86 6.95
CA SER A 151 3.26 -7.15 7.80
C SER A 151 3.06 -6.74 9.27
N LEU A 152 1.83 -6.60 9.73
CA LEU A 152 1.56 -6.38 11.14
C LEU A 152 2.06 -7.56 11.99
N PRO A 153 2.76 -7.30 13.10
CA PRO A 153 3.17 -8.37 14.01
C PRO A 153 1.94 -8.91 14.78
N LEU A 154 2.01 -10.17 15.17
CA LEU A 154 0.95 -10.81 15.97
C LEU A 154 0.70 -10.05 17.28
N SER A 155 1.74 -9.45 17.86
CA SER A 155 1.63 -8.64 19.08
C SER A 155 0.70 -7.45 18.95
N ALA A 156 0.45 -6.94 17.75
CA ALA A 156 -0.51 -5.86 17.49
C ALA A 156 -1.95 -6.25 17.85
N ALA A 157 -2.29 -7.54 17.80
CA ALA A 157 -3.60 -8.05 18.17
C ALA A 157 -3.67 -8.59 19.60
N LEU A 158 -2.52 -8.98 20.18
CA LEU A 158 -2.46 -9.56 21.52
C LEU A 158 -2.42 -8.50 22.62
N ARG A 159 -1.89 -7.33 22.31
CA ARG A 159 -1.92 -6.19 23.23
C ARG A 159 -3.31 -5.55 23.13
N ASP A 160 -3.99 -5.39 24.27
CA ASP A 160 -5.27 -4.71 24.30
C ASP A 160 -5.09 -3.18 24.28
N GLU A 161 -4.25 -2.73 23.33
CA GLU A 161 -3.94 -1.34 23.17
C GLU A 161 -4.89 -0.73 22.13
N ARG A 162 -5.30 0.50 22.40
CA ARG A 162 -6.14 1.28 21.47
C ARG A 162 -5.32 1.87 20.31
N LEU A 163 -3.99 1.71 20.36
CA LEU A 163 -3.03 2.20 19.40
C LEU A 163 -2.13 1.05 18.94
N ILE A 164 -1.76 1.05 17.68
CA ILE A 164 -0.70 0.19 17.14
C ILE A 164 0.46 1.02 16.64
N THR A 165 1.68 0.58 16.93
CA THR A 165 2.89 1.19 16.36
C THR A 165 3.22 0.53 15.03
N VAL A 166 3.38 1.35 14.00
CA VAL A 166 3.75 0.89 12.64
C VAL A 166 5.01 1.59 12.16
N SER A 167 5.92 0.82 11.57
CA SER A 167 7.15 1.33 10.97
C SER A 167 6.89 1.74 9.53
N GLY A 168 7.11 3.02 9.23
CA GLY A 168 6.96 3.60 7.90
C GLY A 168 8.25 3.59 7.08
N LYS A 169 8.25 4.34 5.99
CA LYS A 169 9.44 4.50 5.13
C LYS A 169 10.62 5.09 5.92
N GLY A 170 11.78 4.45 5.81
CA GLY A 170 13.00 4.89 6.52
C GLY A 170 13.04 4.54 8.00
N GLY A 171 12.25 3.55 8.46
CA GLY A 171 12.24 3.09 9.85
C GLY A 171 11.56 4.05 10.84
N LYS A 172 10.90 5.11 10.36
CA LYS A 172 10.15 6.02 11.23
C LYS A 172 8.90 5.32 11.74
N GLU A 173 8.73 5.30 13.04
CA GLU A 173 7.56 4.73 13.69
C GLU A 173 6.48 5.78 13.90
N ARG A 174 5.22 5.35 13.85
CA ARG A 174 4.06 6.15 14.23
C ARG A 174 3.03 5.30 14.94
N ALA A 175 2.35 5.89 15.91
CA ALA A 175 1.18 5.31 16.55
C ALA A 175 -0.06 5.59 15.68
N VAL A 176 -0.94 4.60 15.54
CA VAL A 176 -2.18 4.71 14.79
C VAL A 176 -3.31 4.14 15.62
N PRO A 177 -4.42 4.88 15.83
CA PRO A 177 -5.54 4.40 16.62
C PRO A 177 -6.31 3.28 15.91
N LEU A 178 -6.79 2.31 16.70
CA LEU A 178 -7.65 1.21 16.27
C LEU A 178 -9.10 1.48 16.72
N SER A 179 -10.03 1.33 15.80
CA SER A 179 -11.46 1.32 16.13
C SER A 179 -11.81 0.10 17.01
N PRO A 180 -12.90 0.15 17.79
CA PRO A 180 -13.41 -1.02 18.51
C PRO A 180 -13.68 -2.21 17.58
N ALA A 181 -14.27 -1.97 16.40
CA ALA A 181 -14.56 -2.99 15.39
C ALA A 181 -13.27 -3.68 14.90
N ALA A 182 -12.23 -2.90 14.53
CA ALA A 182 -10.96 -3.45 14.11
C ALA A 182 -10.30 -4.32 15.19
N ARG A 183 -10.33 -3.89 16.46
CA ARG A 183 -9.81 -4.68 17.59
C ARG A 183 -10.59 -5.99 17.77
N THR A 184 -11.91 -5.94 17.70
CA THR A 184 -12.78 -7.13 17.79
C THR A 184 -12.49 -8.10 16.67
N ALA A 185 -12.39 -7.62 15.42
CA ALA A 185 -12.05 -8.43 14.26
C ALA A 185 -10.67 -9.09 14.39
N MET A 186 -9.66 -8.33 14.87
CA MET A 186 -8.30 -8.87 15.09
C MET A 186 -8.30 -9.99 16.15
N ARG A 187 -8.99 -9.82 17.28
CA ARG A 187 -9.09 -10.84 18.33
C ARG A 187 -9.79 -12.09 17.83
N ALA A 188 -10.91 -11.94 17.15
CA ALA A 188 -11.67 -13.06 16.59
C ALA A 188 -10.83 -13.86 15.58
N TYR A 189 -10.10 -13.16 14.71
CA TYR A 189 -9.19 -13.80 13.76
C TYR A 189 -8.07 -14.57 14.45
N VAL A 190 -7.43 -13.98 15.47
CA VAL A 190 -6.34 -14.64 16.22
C VAL A 190 -6.84 -15.88 16.95
N ALA A 191 -8.01 -15.79 17.61
CA ALA A 191 -8.60 -16.93 18.32
C ALA A 191 -8.88 -18.11 17.38
N GLU A 192 -9.50 -17.85 16.22
CA GLU A 192 -9.79 -18.89 15.21
C GLU A 192 -8.52 -19.47 14.60
N ARG A 193 -7.53 -18.62 14.32
CA ARG A 193 -6.21 -19.05 13.85
C ARG A 193 -5.53 -19.96 14.85
N GLN A 194 -5.51 -19.60 16.14
CA GLN A 194 -4.88 -20.41 17.19
C GLN A 194 -5.59 -21.76 17.37
N ALA A 195 -6.92 -21.79 17.29
CA ALA A 195 -7.69 -23.03 17.32
C ALA A 195 -7.31 -23.97 16.16
N LEU A 196 -7.13 -23.42 14.97
CA LEU A 196 -6.74 -24.20 13.79
C LEU A 196 -5.27 -24.67 13.84
N GLU A 197 -4.35 -23.82 14.33
CA GLU A 197 -2.93 -24.16 14.49
C GLU A 197 -2.73 -25.18 15.61
N GLY A 198 -3.43 -25.03 16.74
CA GLY A 198 -3.38 -25.97 17.87
C GLY A 198 -3.88 -27.39 17.51
N ALA A 199 -4.81 -27.47 16.57
CA ALA A 199 -5.28 -28.77 16.03
C ALA A 199 -4.22 -29.46 15.13
N LYS A 200 -3.23 -28.74 14.60
CA LYS A 200 -2.25 -29.24 13.62
C LYS A 200 -0.85 -29.47 14.17
N SER A 201 -0.45 -28.81 15.25
CA SER A 201 0.94 -28.81 15.72
C SER A 201 1.05 -28.81 17.23
N LYS A 202 1.46 -29.92 17.82
CA LYS A 202 2.07 -29.94 19.15
C LYS A 202 3.52 -29.44 19.01
N GLY A 203 3.76 -28.12 19.34
CA GLY A 203 5.11 -27.65 19.62
C GLY A 203 5.80 -26.74 18.60
N GLN A 204 5.19 -26.30 17.54
CA GLN A 204 5.76 -25.27 16.68
C GLN A 204 5.34 -23.87 17.15
N MET A 205 6.33 -23.00 17.38
CA MET A 205 6.11 -21.58 17.68
C MET A 205 5.39 -20.93 16.50
N GLY A 206 4.18 -20.40 16.73
CA GLY A 206 3.36 -19.78 15.70
C GLY A 206 4.07 -18.61 15.00
N SER A 207 3.67 -18.27 13.79
CA SER A 207 4.26 -17.16 13.04
C SER A 207 4.18 -15.85 13.82
N ARG A 208 5.28 -15.08 13.77
CA ARG A 208 5.36 -13.72 14.36
C ARG A 208 4.39 -12.70 13.73
N TRP A 209 3.85 -13.02 12.56
CA TRP A 209 2.98 -12.13 11.80
C TRP A 209 1.52 -12.33 12.16
N LEU A 210 0.75 -11.24 12.19
CA LEU A 210 -0.70 -11.29 12.38
C LEU A 210 -1.36 -12.07 11.22
N PHE A 211 -0.93 -11.82 9.99
CA PHE A 211 -1.43 -12.48 8.78
C PHE A 211 -0.33 -13.34 8.14
N PRO A 212 -0.11 -14.57 8.62
CA PRO A 212 0.96 -15.42 8.12
C PRO A 212 0.68 -15.97 6.72
N SER A 213 1.76 -16.33 6.03
CA SER A 213 1.75 -17.03 4.74
C SER A 213 2.97 -17.94 4.62
N HIS A 214 2.88 -18.95 3.76
CA HIS A 214 3.97 -19.88 3.47
C HIS A 214 5.01 -19.33 2.47
N GLY A 215 4.79 -18.12 1.91
CA GLY A 215 5.74 -17.51 1.00
C GLY A 215 7.01 -17.02 1.70
N GLU A 216 8.01 -16.62 0.93
CA GLU A 216 9.34 -16.17 1.39
C GLU A 216 9.27 -15.05 2.46
N SER A 217 8.33 -14.12 2.33
CA SER A 217 8.12 -13.05 3.32
C SER A 217 7.56 -13.53 4.67
N GLY A 218 7.03 -14.74 4.74
CA GLY A 218 6.37 -15.32 5.90
C GLY A 218 5.02 -14.67 6.26
N HIS A 219 4.62 -13.61 5.59
CA HIS A 219 3.34 -12.91 5.80
C HIS A 219 2.49 -12.84 4.53
N PHE A 220 1.22 -12.52 4.68
CA PHE A 220 0.28 -12.36 3.58
C PHE A 220 0.76 -11.32 2.56
N THR A 221 0.57 -11.58 1.27
CA THR A 221 1.10 -10.68 0.23
C THR A 221 0.12 -9.59 -0.14
N ARG A 222 0.65 -8.43 -0.55
CA ARG A 222 -0.15 -7.31 -1.06
C ARG A 222 -1.01 -7.71 -2.26
N GLN A 223 -0.47 -8.54 -3.14
CA GLN A 223 -1.16 -9.03 -4.33
C GLN A 223 -2.32 -9.96 -3.96
N ALA A 224 -2.12 -10.87 -2.99
CA ALA A 224 -3.18 -11.75 -2.52
C ALA A 224 -4.31 -10.94 -1.88
N PHE A 225 -4.00 -9.96 -1.04
CA PHE A 225 -5.02 -9.07 -0.45
C PHE A 225 -5.77 -8.28 -1.53
N ALA A 226 -5.08 -7.70 -2.51
CA ALA A 226 -5.74 -6.97 -3.61
C ALA A 226 -6.67 -7.86 -4.45
N ARG A 227 -6.29 -9.11 -4.68
CA ARG A 227 -7.11 -10.10 -5.38
C ARG A 227 -8.36 -10.47 -4.55
N ASP A 228 -8.17 -10.78 -3.25
CA ASP A 228 -9.26 -11.17 -2.36
C ASP A 228 -10.25 -10.00 -2.17
N LEU A 229 -9.76 -8.76 -2.10
CA LEU A 229 -10.57 -7.55 -2.06
C LEU A 229 -11.42 -7.36 -3.32
N LYS A 230 -10.85 -7.57 -4.51
CA LYS A 230 -11.61 -7.49 -5.77
C LYS A 230 -12.68 -8.57 -5.88
N ALA A 231 -12.37 -9.78 -5.43
CA ALA A 231 -13.34 -10.86 -5.38
C ALA A 231 -14.50 -10.55 -4.42
N LEU A 232 -14.22 -9.93 -3.26
CA LEU A 232 -15.26 -9.45 -2.34
C LEU A 232 -16.11 -8.36 -2.97
N ALA A 233 -15.51 -7.39 -3.67
CA ALA A 233 -16.23 -6.33 -4.36
C ALA A 233 -17.27 -6.88 -5.35
N ALA A 234 -16.87 -7.87 -6.16
CA ALA A 234 -17.79 -8.53 -7.08
C ALA A 234 -18.97 -9.19 -6.34
N ARG A 235 -18.73 -9.84 -5.20
CA ARG A 235 -19.80 -10.44 -4.39
C ARG A 235 -20.70 -9.40 -3.73
N ALA A 236 -20.13 -8.24 -3.37
CA ALA A 236 -20.90 -7.11 -2.83
C ALA A 236 -21.65 -6.32 -3.93
N GLY A 237 -21.54 -6.69 -5.21
CA GLY A 237 -22.18 -5.97 -6.32
C GLY A 237 -21.48 -4.68 -6.72
N LEU A 238 -20.23 -4.46 -6.28
CA LEU A 238 -19.40 -3.32 -6.63
C LEU A 238 -18.47 -3.65 -7.79
N ASP A 239 -18.09 -2.62 -8.58
CA ASP A 239 -17.12 -2.80 -9.66
C ASP A 239 -15.71 -3.11 -9.12
N PRO A 240 -15.16 -4.33 -9.34
CA PRO A 240 -13.84 -4.70 -8.84
C PRO A 240 -12.70 -3.86 -9.43
N SER A 241 -12.91 -3.23 -10.61
CA SER A 241 -11.90 -2.38 -11.25
C SER A 241 -11.64 -1.09 -10.48
N LEU A 242 -12.60 -0.64 -9.69
CA LEU A 242 -12.54 0.56 -8.88
C LEU A 242 -11.89 0.31 -7.51
N LEU A 243 -11.71 -0.96 -7.12
CA LEU A 243 -11.23 -1.32 -5.80
C LEU A 243 -9.76 -1.73 -5.79
N SER A 244 -9.05 -1.17 -4.82
CA SER A 244 -7.73 -1.61 -4.42
C SER A 244 -7.47 -1.19 -2.95
N PRO A 245 -6.49 -1.79 -2.26
CA PRO A 245 -6.12 -1.33 -0.92
C PRO A 245 -5.73 0.15 -0.87
N HIS A 246 -5.20 0.69 -1.97
CA HIS A 246 -4.84 2.10 -2.07
C HIS A 246 -6.08 3.01 -2.17
N VAL A 247 -7.10 2.57 -2.90
CA VAL A 247 -8.39 3.28 -3.01
C VAL A 247 -9.12 3.32 -1.67
N LEU A 248 -9.14 2.20 -0.91
CA LEU A 248 -9.71 2.17 0.44
C LEU A 248 -8.98 3.10 1.42
N ARG A 249 -7.65 3.12 1.38
CA ARG A 249 -6.88 4.09 2.17
C ARG A 249 -7.17 5.54 1.75
N HIS A 250 -7.39 5.79 0.47
CA HIS A 250 -7.78 7.12 -0.01
C HIS A 250 -9.18 7.50 0.45
N ALA A 251 -10.13 6.54 0.41
CA ALA A 251 -11.48 6.71 0.95
C ALA A 251 -11.45 7.05 2.44
N PHE A 252 -10.68 6.32 3.26
CA PHE A 252 -10.47 6.65 4.67
C PHE A 252 -10.04 8.12 4.88
N ALA A 253 -9.02 8.57 4.15
CA ALA A 253 -8.54 9.96 4.25
C ALA A 253 -9.61 10.97 3.84
N SER A 254 -10.29 10.72 2.72
CA SER A 254 -11.32 11.60 2.19
C SER A 254 -12.53 11.69 3.11
N HIS A 255 -12.98 10.56 3.67
CA HIS A 255 -14.12 10.51 4.59
C HIS A 255 -13.83 11.22 5.91
N LEU A 256 -12.60 11.08 6.46
CA LEU A 256 -12.20 11.86 7.63
C LEU A 256 -12.24 13.37 7.35
N LEU A 257 -11.71 13.80 6.20
CA LEU A 257 -11.72 15.23 5.81
C LEU A 257 -13.15 15.74 5.58
N GLN A 258 -14.01 14.95 4.91
CA GLN A 258 -15.42 15.30 4.69
C GLN A 258 -16.19 15.44 6.00
N ASN A 259 -15.82 14.65 7.02
CA ASN A 259 -16.40 14.72 8.37
C ASN A 259 -15.75 15.81 9.26
N GLY A 260 -14.91 16.70 8.67
CA GLY A 260 -14.37 17.86 9.37
C GLY A 260 -13.02 17.63 10.05
N ALA A 261 -12.33 16.52 9.80
CA ALA A 261 -11.01 16.29 10.34
C ALA A 261 -9.98 17.28 9.75
N ASP A 262 -9.06 17.77 10.58
CA ASP A 262 -7.97 18.62 10.14
C ASP A 262 -7.03 17.90 9.17
N LEU A 263 -6.71 18.54 8.05
CA LEU A 263 -5.86 17.96 6.99
C LEU A 263 -4.47 17.56 7.50
N ARG A 264 -3.87 18.35 8.40
CA ARG A 264 -2.53 18.07 8.94
C ARG A 264 -2.56 16.81 9.80
N VAL A 265 -3.61 16.62 10.56
CA VAL A 265 -3.79 15.43 11.40
C VAL A 265 -4.02 14.19 10.55
N VAL A 266 -4.82 14.29 9.49
CA VAL A 266 -4.99 13.19 8.53
C VAL A 266 -3.66 12.85 7.82
N GLN A 267 -2.87 13.85 7.45
CA GLN A 267 -1.52 13.64 6.88
C GLN A 267 -0.58 12.93 7.85
N GLN A 268 -0.61 13.27 9.15
CA GLN A 268 0.17 12.60 10.19
C GLN A 268 -0.25 11.14 10.36
N LEU A 269 -1.56 10.86 10.45
CA LEU A 269 -2.11 9.50 10.50
C LEU A 269 -1.61 8.65 9.32
N LEU A 270 -1.62 9.23 8.13
CA LEU A 270 -1.17 8.55 6.92
C LEU A 270 0.35 8.41 6.81
N GLY A 271 1.13 9.10 7.67
CA GLY A 271 2.60 9.04 7.64
C GLY A 271 3.18 9.67 6.37
N HIS A 272 2.68 10.85 5.98
CA HIS A 272 3.29 11.67 4.94
C HIS A 272 4.54 12.33 5.52
N ALA A 273 5.69 12.18 4.84
CA ALA A 273 7.03 12.42 5.39
C ALA A 273 7.44 13.88 5.59
N ASP A 274 6.57 14.85 5.38
CA ASP A 274 6.94 16.26 5.33
C ASP A 274 6.29 17.07 6.45
N ILE A 275 6.67 16.78 7.71
CA ILE A 275 6.64 17.78 8.78
C ILE A 275 7.71 17.38 9.82
N SER A 276 8.83 18.09 9.77
CA SER A 276 9.85 18.08 10.81
C SER A 276 9.30 18.74 12.07
N THR A 277 9.02 17.97 13.08
CA THR A 277 9.12 18.29 14.52
C THR A 277 8.37 17.24 15.33
N THR A 278 9.01 16.11 15.65
CA THR A 278 8.35 15.04 16.39
C THR A 278 9.24 14.55 17.52
N GLN A 279 9.46 15.36 18.54
CA GLN A 279 10.10 14.85 19.77
C GLN A 279 9.48 15.32 21.10
N ILE A 280 8.43 16.15 21.12
CA ILE A 280 7.93 16.72 22.39
C ILE A 280 6.44 16.43 22.68
N TYR A 281 5.65 15.85 21.76
CA TYR A 281 4.18 15.80 21.89
C TYR A 281 3.54 14.42 21.80
N THR A 282 4.24 13.32 22.07
CA THR A 282 3.74 11.97 21.84
C THR A 282 2.41 11.70 22.57
N HIS A 283 2.27 12.06 23.84
CA HIS A 283 1.04 11.81 24.60
C HIS A 283 -0.15 12.67 24.21
N VAL A 284 0.08 13.98 23.98
CA VAL A 284 -1.01 14.91 23.59
C VAL A 284 -1.46 14.67 22.15
N LEU A 285 -0.54 14.22 21.29
CA LEU A 285 -0.84 13.88 19.89
C LEU A 285 -1.71 12.64 19.80
N ASP A 286 -1.43 11.62 20.60
CA ASP A 286 -2.16 10.34 20.62
C ASP A 286 -3.63 10.54 21.06
N GLU A 287 -3.91 11.37 22.05
CA GLU A 287 -5.28 11.71 22.46
C GLU A 287 -6.03 12.49 21.39
N ARG A 288 -5.38 13.47 20.72
CA ARG A 288 -6.00 14.23 19.63
C ARG A 288 -6.26 13.37 18.38
N LEU A 289 -5.33 12.51 18.00
CA LEU A 289 -5.50 11.57 16.89
C LEU A 289 -6.67 10.62 17.13
N ARG A 290 -6.78 10.14 18.36
CA ARG A 290 -7.84 9.25 18.78
C ARG A 290 -9.19 9.95 18.77
N ALA A 291 -9.31 11.09 19.42
CA ALA A 291 -10.55 11.90 19.47
C ALA A 291 -11.01 12.24 18.05
N LEU A 292 -10.09 12.51 17.14
CA LEU A 292 -10.38 12.82 15.73
C LEU A 292 -10.93 11.61 14.99
N VAL A 293 -10.35 10.43 15.15
CA VAL A 293 -10.89 9.20 14.51
C VAL A 293 -12.22 8.83 15.14
N GLU A 294 -12.36 8.89 16.47
CA GLU A 294 -13.62 8.61 17.16
C GLU A 294 -14.73 9.60 16.79
N ALA A 295 -14.39 10.90 16.57
CA ALA A 295 -15.36 11.94 16.22
C ALA A 295 -15.71 12.01 14.72
N HIS A 296 -14.79 11.65 13.84
CA HIS A 296 -14.93 11.90 12.40
C HIS A 296 -14.88 10.65 11.51
N HIS A 297 -14.66 9.46 12.09
CA HIS A 297 -14.76 8.21 11.32
C HIS A 297 -16.23 7.87 11.06
N PRO A 298 -16.67 7.60 9.81
CA PRO A 298 -18.08 7.38 9.48
C PRO A 298 -18.75 6.26 10.27
N LEU A 299 -18.00 5.24 10.69
CA LEU A 299 -18.49 4.07 11.42
C LEU A 299 -18.14 4.10 12.93
N ALA A 300 -17.71 5.23 13.49
CA ALA A 300 -17.35 5.32 14.91
C ALA A 300 -18.56 5.29 15.84
N GLY A 301 -19.75 5.64 15.35
CA GLY A 301 -21.01 5.72 16.10
C GLY A 301 -21.92 4.49 16.00
N GLY A 302 -21.47 3.38 15.43
CA GLY A 302 -22.25 2.14 15.34
C GLY A 302 -22.22 1.36 16.66
N THR A 303 -23.23 1.56 17.51
CA THR A 303 -23.66 0.61 18.56
C THR A 303 -24.72 -0.30 17.98
#